data_c8646aacb113831c4af09254d41a046a
#
_entry.id   c8646aacb113831c4af09254d41a046a
#
_cell.length_a   1.000
_cell.length_b   1.000
_cell.length_c   1.000
_cell.angle_alpha   90.00
_cell.angle_beta   90.00
_cell.angle_gamma   90.00
#
_symmetry.space_group_name_H-M   'P 1'
#
loop_
_entity.id
_entity.type
_entity.pdbx_description
1 polymer ?
#
loop_
_entity_poly.entity_id
_entity_poly.type
_entity_poly.pdbx_seq_one_letter_code
_entity_poly.pdbx_strand_id
1 'polypeptide(L)'
;MDLDLYIRLSAMMFLQYAVWGAWSPVLAARLLGPLEMSGKQTAWIYATLPLACIISPLAAGQIADRHLNTEIMLGVAHLCGAVLLFVATYKNTFRSLFEVMLVYSLFYAATLPLANSLMFHHLAANNLEIGAYSPKIFIWAPIAWALVGYFLSAWRWLFKTGRSGRDCLYLAAFLSLIMGVGCFFLPNTPPEKSGEVPILKALTMLHEQNFLIFIIVSMVVAGLMQFYFLGTAHFMHDMGIPPKAVPASMAIAQAAQAVATFFALAFLLDKLGFKWTLMIGAACWLSMYAIYVRGRPRWLIILAQSLHGLAYVFFIIAGQILAEKLAPEIRSSMQALIFAATVGVGLFVGTHFAGVVMDLFKKEDKFLWRLIFLVPCILTIASVITFIVCFRAKL
;
A
#
# COMPACT_ATOMS: atom_id res chain seq x y z
N MET A 1 -4.63 -11.37 -23.61
CA MET A 1 -5.15 -10.03 -23.30
C MET A 1 -4.85 -9.11 -24.47
N ASP A 2 -5.89 -8.42 -24.94
CA ASP A 2 -5.72 -7.40 -25.98
C ASP A 2 -4.77 -6.30 -25.53
N LEU A 3 -3.99 -5.73 -26.50
CA LEU A 3 -2.97 -4.72 -26.20
C LEU A 3 -3.58 -3.42 -25.67
N ASP A 4 -4.71 -2.98 -26.22
CA ASP A 4 -5.41 -1.77 -25.77
C ASP A 4 -5.87 -1.90 -24.32
N LEU A 5 -6.51 -3.01 -23.96
CA LEU A 5 -6.91 -3.30 -22.59
C LEU A 5 -5.69 -3.33 -21.64
N TYR A 6 -4.60 -3.98 -22.07
CA TYR A 6 -3.38 -4.03 -21.26
C TYR A 6 -2.81 -2.64 -20.97
N ILE A 7 -2.74 -1.79 -22.00
CA ILE A 7 -2.20 -0.43 -21.86
C ILE A 7 -3.08 0.40 -20.91
N ARG A 8 -4.40 0.35 -21.07
CA ARG A 8 -5.34 1.13 -20.23
C ARG A 8 -5.26 0.73 -18.77
N LEU A 9 -5.31 -0.57 -18.46
CA LEU A 9 -5.23 -1.08 -17.09
C LEU A 9 -3.84 -0.83 -16.47
N SER A 10 -2.77 -0.96 -17.26
CA SER A 10 -1.40 -0.68 -16.82
C SER A 10 -1.18 0.80 -16.56
N ALA A 11 -1.69 1.69 -17.41
CA ALA A 11 -1.61 3.13 -17.21
C ALA A 11 -2.42 3.57 -15.97
N MET A 12 -3.60 3.01 -15.77
CA MET A 12 -4.39 3.21 -14.56
C MET A 12 -3.60 2.81 -13.31
N MET A 13 -3.03 1.60 -13.29
CA MET A 13 -2.27 1.10 -12.14
C MET A 13 -1.02 1.93 -11.89
N PHE A 14 -0.31 2.32 -12.96
CA PHE A 14 0.84 3.21 -12.87
C PHE A 14 0.46 4.56 -12.25
N LEU A 15 -0.54 5.25 -12.79
CA LEU A 15 -0.94 6.58 -12.33
C LEU A 15 -1.51 6.54 -10.89
N GLN A 16 -2.29 5.51 -10.56
CA GLN A 16 -2.83 5.30 -9.21
C GLN A 16 -1.71 5.35 -8.16
N TYR A 17 -0.65 4.59 -8.38
CA TYR A 17 0.47 4.51 -7.44
C TYR A 17 1.52 5.62 -7.62
N ALA A 18 1.61 6.23 -8.82
CA ALA A 18 2.43 7.41 -9.04
C ALA A 18 1.98 8.61 -8.20
N VAL A 19 0.67 8.83 -8.07
CA VAL A 19 0.11 9.88 -7.20
C VAL A 19 0.57 9.70 -5.76
N TRP A 20 0.46 8.50 -5.22
CA TRP A 20 0.86 8.21 -3.85
C TRP A 20 2.38 8.29 -3.66
N GLY A 21 3.12 7.70 -4.59
CA GLY A 21 4.59 7.72 -4.60
C GLY A 21 5.19 9.12 -4.71
N ALA A 22 4.48 10.07 -5.32
CA ALA A 22 4.98 11.42 -5.49
C ALA A 22 5.12 12.20 -4.16
N TRP A 23 4.20 12.02 -3.23
CA TRP A 23 4.21 12.80 -1.97
C TRP A 23 4.61 11.98 -0.74
N SER A 24 4.16 10.74 -0.64
CA SER A 24 4.26 9.96 0.59
C SER A 24 5.70 9.77 1.10
N PRO A 25 6.71 9.43 0.27
CA PRO A 25 8.07 9.23 0.76
C PRO A 25 8.78 10.51 1.19
N VAL A 26 8.36 11.67 0.70
CA VAL A 26 9.13 12.93 0.82
C VAL A 26 8.40 14.06 1.54
N LEU A 27 7.10 13.93 1.80
CA LEU A 27 6.31 14.97 2.47
C LEU A 27 6.83 15.25 3.90
N ALA A 28 7.32 14.23 4.62
CA ALA A 28 7.86 14.40 5.97
C ALA A 28 9.00 15.42 6.02
N ALA A 29 9.84 15.48 4.97
CA ALA A 29 10.91 16.47 4.90
C ALA A 29 10.37 17.92 4.86
N ARG A 30 9.22 18.15 4.21
CA ARG A 30 8.54 19.45 4.23
C ARG A 30 7.94 19.75 5.61
N LEU A 31 7.31 18.75 6.23
CA LEU A 31 6.60 18.95 7.50
C LEU A 31 7.57 19.26 8.64
N LEU A 32 8.63 18.46 8.76
CA LEU A 32 9.64 18.57 9.80
C LEU A 32 10.63 19.73 9.59
N GLY A 33 10.96 20.03 8.32
CA GLY A 33 11.89 21.10 7.96
C GLY A 33 11.17 22.44 7.78
N PRO A 34 10.76 22.82 6.53
CA PRO A 34 10.22 24.16 6.26
C PRO A 34 8.98 24.55 7.06
N LEU A 35 8.18 23.61 7.54
CA LEU A 35 6.97 23.88 8.34
C LEU A 35 7.18 23.70 9.85
N GLU A 36 8.37 23.24 10.26
CA GLU A 36 8.75 23.08 11.68
C GLU A 36 7.72 22.31 12.53
N MET A 37 6.99 21.37 11.89
CA MET A 37 6.01 20.55 12.59
C MET A 37 6.70 19.51 13.47
N SER A 38 6.09 19.22 14.64
CA SER A 38 6.56 18.14 15.49
C SER A 38 6.41 16.76 14.83
N GLY A 39 7.16 15.77 15.31
CA GLY A 39 7.02 14.38 14.89
C GLY A 39 5.59 13.87 15.06
N LYS A 40 4.93 14.22 16.18
CA LYS A 40 3.54 13.87 16.44
C LYS A 40 2.58 14.51 15.42
N GLN A 41 2.76 15.77 15.06
CA GLN A 41 1.95 16.43 14.03
C GLN A 41 2.17 15.81 12.66
N THR A 42 3.41 15.51 12.31
CA THR A 42 3.78 14.80 11.08
C THR A 42 3.13 13.42 11.03
N ALA A 43 3.18 12.65 12.13
CA ALA A 43 2.55 11.34 12.21
C ALA A 43 1.04 11.41 11.99
N TRP A 44 0.35 12.39 12.56
CA TRP A 44 -1.09 12.58 12.34
C TRP A 44 -1.44 12.92 10.89
N ILE A 45 -0.61 13.72 10.19
CA ILE A 45 -0.83 13.99 8.75
C ILE A 45 -0.68 12.69 7.94
N TYR A 46 0.32 11.88 8.23
CA TYR A 46 0.48 10.58 7.57
C TYR A 46 -0.62 9.57 7.93
N ALA A 47 -1.17 9.64 9.14
CA ALA A 47 -2.24 8.78 9.59
C ALA A 47 -3.60 9.09 8.92
N THR A 48 -3.74 10.22 8.21
CA THR A 48 -4.99 10.56 7.51
C THR A 48 -5.39 9.51 6.48
N LEU A 49 -4.44 8.94 5.74
CA LEU A 49 -4.74 7.92 4.73
C LEU A 49 -5.16 6.57 5.35
N PRO A 50 -4.42 5.97 6.30
CA PRO A 50 -4.90 4.80 7.03
C PRO A 50 -6.27 5.01 7.69
N LEU A 51 -6.49 6.17 8.31
CA LEU A 51 -7.76 6.51 8.94
C LEU A 51 -8.90 6.54 7.91
N ALA A 52 -8.68 7.18 6.76
CA ALA A 52 -9.64 7.20 5.67
C ALA A 52 -9.91 5.79 5.11
N CYS A 53 -8.90 4.92 5.04
CA CYS A 53 -9.03 3.54 4.57
C CYS A 53 -9.92 2.65 5.45
N ILE A 54 -10.25 3.06 6.67
CA ILE A 54 -11.20 2.33 7.54
C ILE A 54 -12.62 2.43 6.98
N ILE A 55 -13.03 3.59 6.47
CA ILE A 55 -14.43 3.87 6.14
C ILE A 55 -14.64 4.09 4.64
N SER A 56 -13.80 4.91 4.02
CA SER A 56 -14.00 5.38 2.64
C SER A 56 -14.06 4.24 1.60
N PRO A 57 -13.19 3.20 1.65
CA PRO A 57 -13.27 2.07 0.75
C PRO A 57 -14.60 1.31 0.84
N LEU A 58 -15.14 1.15 2.04
CA LEU A 58 -16.40 0.43 2.26
C LEU A 58 -17.58 1.18 1.62
N ALA A 59 -17.65 2.50 1.82
CA ALA A 59 -18.67 3.34 1.18
C ALA A 59 -18.52 3.34 -0.35
N ALA A 60 -17.30 3.47 -0.85
CA ALA A 60 -17.01 3.47 -2.28
C ALA A 60 -17.32 2.12 -2.94
N GLY A 61 -16.95 1.01 -2.31
CA GLY A 61 -17.29 -0.34 -2.79
C GLY A 61 -18.80 -0.52 -2.92
N GLN A 62 -19.55 -0.13 -1.89
CA GLN A 62 -21.02 -0.18 -1.90
C GLN A 62 -21.64 0.64 -3.05
N ILE A 63 -21.11 1.84 -3.32
CA ILE A 63 -21.61 2.71 -4.40
C ILE A 63 -21.26 2.13 -5.76
N ALA A 64 -20.03 1.63 -5.94
CA ALA A 64 -19.57 1.03 -7.19
C ALA A 64 -20.33 -0.25 -7.54
N ASP A 65 -20.63 -1.09 -6.55
CA ASP A 65 -21.34 -2.36 -6.78
C ASP A 65 -22.83 -2.16 -7.08
N ARG A 66 -23.43 -0.98 -6.75
CA ARG A 66 -24.88 -0.77 -6.87
C ARG A 66 -25.31 0.40 -7.75
N HIS A 67 -24.56 1.48 -7.79
CA HIS A 67 -25.11 2.75 -8.26
C HIS A 67 -24.32 3.42 -9.38
N LEU A 68 -23.00 3.40 -9.34
CA LEU A 68 -22.14 4.16 -10.25
C LEU A 68 -21.06 3.28 -10.87
N ASN A 69 -20.72 3.59 -12.09
CA ASN A 69 -19.61 2.95 -12.78
C ASN A 69 -18.30 3.21 -12.04
N THR A 70 -17.49 2.18 -11.93
CA THR A 70 -16.22 2.23 -11.16
C THR A 70 -15.23 3.22 -11.76
N GLU A 71 -15.11 3.30 -13.10
CA GLU A 71 -14.22 4.25 -13.77
C GLU A 71 -14.64 5.72 -13.55
N ILE A 72 -15.96 5.99 -13.47
CA ILE A 72 -16.47 7.34 -13.19
C ILE A 72 -16.12 7.72 -11.74
N MET A 73 -16.32 6.82 -10.78
CA MET A 73 -15.97 7.06 -9.39
C MET A 73 -14.48 7.33 -9.21
N LEU A 74 -13.62 6.53 -9.87
CA LEU A 74 -12.18 6.74 -9.89
C LEU A 74 -11.83 8.12 -10.45
N GLY A 75 -12.43 8.50 -11.58
CA GLY A 75 -12.21 9.79 -12.24
C GLY A 75 -12.55 10.96 -11.33
N VAL A 76 -13.75 10.97 -10.77
CA VAL A 76 -14.20 12.02 -9.84
C VAL A 76 -13.31 12.10 -8.60
N ALA A 77 -12.98 10.96 -7.98
CA ALA A 77 -12.14 10.94 -6.78
C ALA A 77 -10.74 11.51 -7.05
N HIS A 78 -10.14 11.19 -8.20
CA HIS A 78 -8.83 11.74 -8.58
C HIS A 78 -8.89 13.21 -8.98
N LEU A 79 -9.95 13.69 -9.63
CA LEU A 79 -10.14 15.12 -9.92
C LEU A 79 -10.28 15.92 -8.62
N CYS A 80 -11.10 15.47 -7.69
CA CYS A 80 -11.18 16.07 -6.35
C CYS A 80 -9.85 16.02 -5.62
N GLY A 81 -9.16 14.87 -5.70
CA GLY A 81 -7.83 14.68 -5.13
C GLY A 81 -6.80 15.65 -5.70
N ALA A 82 -6.82 15.92 -7.01
CA ALA A 82 -5.92 16.87 -7.67
C ALA A 82 -6.09 18.28 -7.10
N VAL A 83 -7.33 18.75 -6.97
CA VAL A 83 -7.64 20.06 -6.37
C VAL A 83 -7.17 20.12 -4.92
N LEU A 84 -7.46 19.10 -4.11
CA LEU A 84 -7.10 19.07 -2.69
C LEU A 84 -5.57 19.02 -2.50
N LEU A 85 -4.84 18.24 -3.28
CA LEU A 85 -3.36 18.22 -3.25
C LEU A 85 -2.78 19.57 -3.67
N PHE A 86 -3.35 20.22 -4.68
CA PHE A 86 -2.95 21.57 -5.08
C PHE A 86 -3.19 22.56 -3.93
N VAL A 87 -4.35 22.54 -3.29
CA VAL A 87 -4.67 23.36 -2.12
C VAL A 87 -3.71 23.09 -0.97
N ALA A 88 -3.35 21.81 -0.72
CA ALA A 88 -2.42 21.41 0.34
C ALA A 88 -1.03 22.04 0.18
N THR A 89 -0.60 22.37 -1.06
CA THR A 89 0.69 23.04 -1.30
C THR A 89 0.81 24.40 -0.61
N TYR A 90 -0.31 25.08 -0.41
CA TYR A 90 -0.40 26.41 0.20
C TYR A 90 -0.68 26.38 1.70
N LYS A 91 -0.98 25.21 2.28
CA LYS A 91 -1.22 25.08 3.72
C LYS A 91 0.10 24.98 4.48
N ASN A 92 0.28 25.86 5.46
CA ASN A 92 1.52 25.97 6.23
C ASN A 92 1.32 25.70 7.73
N THR A 93 0.08 25.55 8.20
CA THR A 93 -0.21 25.20 9.60
C THR A 93 -0.64 23.74 9.71
N PHE A 94 -0.35 23.09 10.84
CA PHE A 94 -0.75 21.70 11.08
C PHE A 94 -2.24 21.49 10.84
N ARG A 95 -3.11 22.30 11.48
CA ARG A 95 -4.56 22.13 11.40
C ARG A 95 -5.06 22.23 9.97
N SER A 96 -4.69 23.29 9.24
CA SER A 96 -5.17 23.48 7.87
C SER A 96 -4.68 22.43 6.89
N LEU A 97 -3.43 21.94 7.09
CA LEU A 97 -2.90 20.87 6.26
C LEU A 97 -3.52 19.52 6.62
N PHE A 98 -3.72 19.23 7.91
CA PHE A 98 -4.39 18.01 8.38
C PHE A 98 -5.82 17.91 7.81
N GLU A 99 -6.61 18.97 7.90
CA GLU A 99 -7.97 19.00 7.38
C GLU A 99 -8.01 18.72 5.87
N VAL A 100 -7.17 19.39 5.09
CA VAL A 100 -7.11 19.17 3.63
C VAL A 100 -6.61 17.77 3.29
N MET A 101 -5.56 17.27 3.97
CA MET A 101 -5.04 15.93 3.74
C MET A 101 -6.01 14.83 4.19
N LEU A 102 -6.81 15.06 5.22
CA LEU A 102 -7.86 14.13 5.62
C LEU A 102 -8.94 14.01 4.55
N VAL A 103 -9.44 15.16 4.04
CA VAL A 103 -10.44 15.15 2.96
C VAL A 103 -9.86 14.52 1.68
N TYR A 104 -8.61 14.86 1.31
CA TYR A 104 -7.90 14.19 0.21
C TYR A 104 -7.84 12.67 0.42
N SER A 105 -7.48 12.25 1.62
CA SER A 105 -7.34 10.83 1.95
C SER A 105 -8.67 10.08 1.85
N LEU A 106 -9.80 10.71 2.18
CA LEU A 106 -11.13 10.10 2.00
C LEU A 106 -11.42 9.79 0.51
N PHE A 107 -11.08 10.70 -0.40
CA PHE A 107 -11.21 10.44 -1.83
C PHE A 107 -10.19 9.41 -2.31
N TYR A 108 -8.92 9.57 -1.94
CA TYR A 108 -7.86 8.70 -2.44
C TYR A 108 -7.96 7.27 -1.90
N ALA A 109 -8.33 7.09 -0.63
CA ALA A 109 -8.51 5.76 -0.03
C ALA A 109 -9.56 4.92 -0.76
N ALA A 110 -10.63 5.56 -1.23
CA ALA A 110 -11.67 4.93 -2.04
C ALA A 110 -11.13 4.36 -3.36
N THR A 111 -10.17 5.05 -3.98
CA THR A 111 -9.63 4.65 -5.29
C THR A 111 -8.77 3.39 -5.25
N LEU A 112 -8.14 3.08 -4.11
CA LEU A 112 -7.25 1.93 -3.97
C LEU A 112 -7.95 0.59 -4.28
N PRO A 113 -9.06 0.23 -3.61
CA PRO A 113 -9.78 -0.99 -3.93
C PRO A 113 -10.53 -0.90 -5.26
N LEU A 114 -11.02 0.28 -5.66
CA LEU A 114 -11.76 0.45 -6.91
C LEU A 114 -10.88 0.19 -8.14
N ALA A 115 -9.61 0.63 -8.13
CA ALA A 115 -8.67 0.34 -9.22
C ALA A 115 -8.42 -1.17 -9.37
N ASN A 116 -8.27 -1.89 -8.24
CA ASN A 116 -8.14 -3.34 -8.26
C ASN A 116 -9.42 -4.02 -8.77
N SER A 117 -10.58 -3.59 -8.26
CA SER A 117 -11.88 -4.13 -8.68
C SER A 117 -12.12 -3.97 -10.18
N LEU A 118 -11.84 -2.76 -10.73
CA LEU A 118 -11.94 -2.50 -12.16
C LEU A 118 -11.03 -3.43 -12.97
N MET A 119 -9.77 -3.56 -12.56
CA MET A 119 -8.83 -4.48 -13.21
C MET A 119 -9.35 -5.91 -13.21
N PHE A 120 -9.78 -6.43 -12.05
CA PHE A 120 -10.28 -7.80 -11.93
C PHE A 120 -11.56 -8.03 -12.75
N HIS A 121 -12.48 -7.03 -12.76
CA HIS A 121 -13.68 -7.11 -13.59
C HIS A 121 -13.33 -7.32 -15.06
N HIS A 122 -12.44 -6.51 -15.62
CA HIS A 122 -12.10 -6.62 -17.05
C HIS A 122 -11.27 -7.85 -17.38
N LEU A 123 -10.44 -8.35 -16.47
CA LEU A 123 -9.78 -9.64 -16.64
C LEU A 123 -10.82 -10.78 -16.72
N ALA A 124 -11.75 -10.81 -15.77
CA ALA A 124 -12.81 -11.83 -15.75
C ALA A 124 -13.74 -11.74 -16.95
N ALA A 125 -14.19 -10.53 -17.33
CA ALA A 125 -15.07 -10.31 -18.49
C ALA A 125 -14.46 -10.74 -19.83
N ASN A 126 -13.13 -10.75 -19.94
CA ASN A 126 -12.39 -11.23 -21.10
C ASN A 126 -11.93 -12.69 -20.97
N ASN A 127 -12.46 -13.46 -20.01
CA ASN A 127 -12.09 -14.86 -19.73
C ASN A 127 -10.57 -15.05 -19.48
N LEU A 128 -9.91 -14.05 -18.91
CA LEU A 128 -8.50 -14.10 -18.56
C LEU A 128 -8.32 -14.56 -17.10
N GLU A 129 -7.42 -15.49 -16.91
CA GLU A 129 -7.13 -15.97 -15.56
C GLU A 129 -6.51 -14.84 -14.70
N ILE A 130 -7.20 -14.45 -13.64
CA ILE A 130 -6.79 -13.32 -12.77
C ILE A 130 -5.41 -13.56 -12.17
N GLY A 131 -5.12 -14.78 -11.67
CA GLY A 131 -3.83 -15.13 -11.10
C GLY A 131 -2.65 -15.00 -12.06
N ALA A 132 -2.88 -15.27 -13.35
CA ALA A 132 -1.85 -15.20 -14.38
C ALA A 132 -1.67 -13.81 -14.99
N TYR A 133 -2.74 -13.02 -15.07
CA TYR A 133 -2.71 -11.73 -15.78
C TYR A 133 -2.62 -10.51 -14.85
N SER A 134 -3.20 -10.54 -13.66
CA SER A 134 -3.12 -9.41 -12.74
C SER A 134 -1.68 -9.05 -12.33
N PRO A 135 -0.73 -10.00 -12.13
CA PRO A 135 0.65 -9.64 -11.84
C PRO A 135 1.31 -8.77 -12.93
N LYS A 136 0.93 -9.00 -14.21
CA LYS A 136 1.44 -8.22 -15.35
C LYS A 136 0.98 -6.76 -15.35
N ILE A 137 -0.09 -6.46 -14.62
CA ILE A 137 -0.63 -5.12 -14.42
C ILE A 137 -0.14 -4.55 -13.10
N PHE A 138 -0.11 -5.32 -12.02
CA PHE A 138 0.38 -4.89 -10.72
C PHE A 138 1.85 -4.44 -10.71
N ILE A 139 2.68 -4.96 -11.62
CA ILE A 139 4.09 -4.55 -11.74
C ILE A 139 4.26 -3.04 -11.95
N TRP A 140 3.26 -2.39 -12.56
CA TRP A 140 3.33 -0.95 -12.83
C TRP A 140 3.25 -0.09 -11.56
N ALA A 141 2.72 -0.63 -10.46
CA ALA A 141 2.67 0.06 -9.17
C ALA A 141 4.08 0.35 -8.59
N PRO A 142 4.96 -0.65 -8.35
CA PRO A 142 6.32 -0.39 -7.87
C PRO A 142 7.17 0.36 -8.89
N ILE A 143 6.97 0.14 -10.20
CA ILE A 143 7.65 0.92 -11.26
C ILE A 143 7.27 2.39 -11.14
N ALA A 144 6.00 2.72 -10.95
CA ALA A 144 5.53 4.09 -10.77
C ALA A 144 6.19 4.77 -9.57
N TRP A 145 6.23 4.10 -8.41
CA TRP A 145 6.90 4.63 -7.21
C TRP A 145 8.37 4.95 -7.46
N ALA A 146 9.10 4.04 -8.11
CA ALA A 146 10.50 4.25 -8.42
C ALA A 146 10.69 5.42 -9.40
N LEU A 147 9.97 5.40 -10.52
CA LEU A 147 10.12 6.42 -11.57
C LEU A 147 9.73 7.81 -11.09
N VAL A 148 8.66 7.95 -10.33
CA VAL A 148 8.24 9.25 -9.78
C VAL A 148 9.26 9.77 -8.77
N GLY A 149 9.84 8.92 -7.94
CA GLY A 149 10.91 9.29 -7.02
C GLY A 149 12.17 9.79 -7.75
N TYR A 150 12.60 9.07 -8.80
CA TYR A 150 13.72 9.50 -9.64
C TYR A 150 13.41 10.79 -10.41
N PHE A 151 12.21 10.91 -10.97
CA PHE A 151 11.76 12.12 -11.64
C PHE A 151 11.82 13.34 -10.72
N LEU A 152 11.26 13.22 -9.50
CA LEU A 152 11.28 14.31 -8.53
C LEU A 152 12.70 14.68 -8.10
N SER A 153 13.58 13.69 -7.94
CA SER A 153 14.99 13.93 -7.63
C SER A 153 15.73 14.64 -8.76
N ALA A 154 15.52 14.20 -10.01
CA ALA A 154 16.09 14.84 -11.19
C ALA A 154 15.57 16.27 -11.36
N TRP A 155 14.27 16.49 -11.18
CA TRP A 155 13.64 17.80 -11.20
C TRP A 155 14.28 18.77 -10.20
N ARG A 156 14.43 18.32 -8.95
CA ARG A 156 15.06 19.09 -7.87
C ARG A 156 16.50 19.44 -8.19
N TRP A 157 17.23 18.52 -8.79
CA TRP A 157 18.61 18.74 -9.20
C TRP A 157 18.74 19.74 -10.34
N LEU A 158 17.91 19.61 -11.39
CA LEU A 158 17.93 20.49 -12.58
C LEU A 158 17.49 21.91 -12.26
N PHE A 159 16.38 22.04 -11.52
CA PHE A 159 15.75 23.35 -11.26
C PHE A 159 16.06 23.93 -9.88
N LYS A 160 16.93 23.27 -9.11
CA LYS A 160 17.33 23.69 -7.75
C LYS A 160 16.12 23.94 -6.83
N THR A 161 15.04 23.20 -7.05
CA THR A 161 13.82 23.22 -6.23
C THR A 161 13.96 22.33 -5.01
N GLY A 162 12.88 22.17 -4.24
CA GLY A 162 12.85 21.25 -3.10
C GLY A 162 13.08 21.91 -1.73
N ARG A 163 13.59 23.16 -1.67
CA ARG A 163 13.76 23.87 -0.37
C ARG A 163 12.44 24.02 0.39
N SER A 164 11.34 24.29 -0.30
CA SER A 164 10.01 24.38 0.32
C SER A 164 9.31 23.04 0.48
N GLY A 165 9.78 22.00 -0.24
CA GLY A 165 9.15 20.68 -0.31
C GLY A 165 7.73 20.66 -0.88
N ARG A 166 7.28 21.73 -1.56
CA ARG A 166 5.95 21.81 -2.20
C ARG A 166 5.87 21.03 -3.50
N ASP A 167 6.99 20.80 -4.14
CA ASP A 167 7.12 20.15 -5.46
C ASP A 167 6.51 18.74 -5.47
N CYS A 168 6.62 17.98 -4.39
CA CYS A 168 6.01 16.66 -4.27
C CYS A 168 4.48 16.71 -4.33
N LEU A 169 3.85 17.72 -3.71
CA LEU A 169 2.39 17.89 -3.74
C LEU A 169 1.92 18.42 -5.09
N TYR A 170 2.67 19.33 -5.75
CA TYR A 170 2.38 19.75 -7.13
C TYR A 170 2.44 18.58 -8.11
N LEU A 171 3.48 17.75 -8.01
CA LEU A 171 3.61 16.57 -8.86
C LEU A 171 2.45 15.59 -8.61
N ALA A 172 2.11 15.33 -7.35
CA ALA A 172 0.98 14.48 -7.00
C ALA A 172 -0.35 15.02 -7.52
N ALA A 173 -0.60 16.34 -7.41
CA ALA A 173 -1.78 17.00 -7.94
C ALA A 173 -1.88 16.86 -9.47
N PHE A 174 -0.77 17.08 -10.18
CA PHE A 174 -0.69 16.94 -11.63
C PHE A 174 -0.95 15.49 -12.09
N LEU A 175 -0.33 14.52 -11.44
CA LEU A 175 -0.55 13.09 -11.73
C LEU A 175 -1.98 12.66 -11.41
N SER A 176 -2.56 13.18 -10.31
CA SER A 176 -3.96 12.92 -9.97
C SER A 176 -4.94 13.53 -10.98
N LEU A 177 -4.63 14.71 -11.54
CA LEU A 177 -5.39 15.30 -12.63
C LEU A 177 -5.34 14.42 -13.90
N ILE A 178 -4.14 13.98 -14.29
CA ILE A 178 -3.97 13.08 -15.45
C ILE A 178 -4.77 11.77 -15.22
N MET A 179 -4.65 11.18 -14.03
CA MET A 179 -5.41 9.97 -13.68
C MET A 179 -6.91 10.22 -13.75
N GLY A 180 -7.40 11.32 -13.16
CA GLY A 180 -8.82 11.66 -13.15
C GLY A 180 -9.39 11.80 -14.55
N VAL A 181 -8.69 12.52 -15.45
CA VAL A 181 -9.08 12.62 -16.87
C VAL A 181 -8.93 11.27 -17.59
N GLY A 182 -7.85 10.54 -17.31
CA GLY A 182 -7.58 9.22 -17.92
C GLY A 182 -8.66 8.18 -17.59
N CYS A 183 -9.30 8.28 -16.43
CA CYS A 183 -10.36 7.35 -16.04
C CYS A 183 -11.56 7.36 -17.01
N PHE A 184 -11.86 8.49 -17.65
CA PHE A 184 -12.96 8.56 -18.64
C PHE A 184 -12.63 7.83 -19.95
N PHE A 185 -11.41 7.39 -20.15
CA PHE A 185 -10.98 6.55 -21.28
C PHE A 185 -10.82 5.08 -20.89
N LEU A 186 -11.05 4.72 -19.61
CA LEU A 186 -11.08 3.33 -19.19
C LEU A 186 -12.31 2.61 -19.74
N PRO A 187 -12.26 1.28 -19.86
CA PRO A 187 -13.40 0.53 -20.30
C PRO A 187 -14.55 0.63 -19.28
N ASN A 188 -15.78 0.65 -19.81
CA ASN A 188 -17.00 0.77 -19.01
C ASN A 188 -17.13 -0.36 -18.00
N THR A 189 -17.29 -0.04 -16.73
CA THR A 189 -17.37 -0.98 -15.61
C THR A 189 -18.67 -0.70 -14.83
N PRO A 190 -19.82 -1.17 -15.33
CA PRO A 190 -21.11 -0.89 -14.72
C PRO A 190 -21.28 -1.63 -13.39
N PRO A 191 -22.15 -1.13 -12.48
CA PRO A 191 -22.48 -1.82 -11.25
C PRO A 191 -23.13 -3.18 -11.51
N GLU A 192 -22.74 -4.18 -10.72
CA GLU A 192 -23.40 -5.48 -10.75
C GLU A 192 -24.67 -5.39 -9.90
N LYS A 193 -25.86 -5.37 -10.55
CA LYS A 193 -27.16 -5.23 -9.86
C LYS A 193 -27.49 -6.50 -9.06
N SER A 194 -26.91 -6.65 -7.87
CA SER A 194 -27.32 -7.68 -6.92
C SER A 194 -28.51 -7.19 -6.10
N GLY A 195 -29.47 -8.06 -5.79
CA GLY A 195 -30.60 -7.73 -4.91
C GLY A 195 -30.20 -7.54 -3.44
N GLU A 196 -29.03 -8.04 -3.04
CA GLU A 196 -28.44 -7.92 -1.71
C GLU A 196 -27.62 -6.62 -1.59
N VAL A 197 -27.37 -6.21 -0.35
CA VAL A 197 -26.47 -5.10 -0.05
C VAL A 197 -25.02 -5.61 -0.07
N PRO A 198 -24.20 -5.30 -1.07
CA PRO A 198 -22.91 -5.97 -1.27
C PRO A 198 -21.96 -5.83 -0.08
N ILE A 199 -21.97 -4.69 0.62
CA ILE A 199 -21.14 -4.51 1.82
C ILE A 199 -21.59 -5.41 2.99
N LEU A 200 -22.88 -5.62 3.16
CA LEU A 200 -23.39 -6.54 4.18
C LEU A 200 -22.98 -7.98 3.86
N LYS A 201 -23.06 -8.38 2.59
CA LYS A 201 -22.59 -9.68 2.13
C LYS A 201 -21.07 -9.83 2.34
N ALA A 202 -20.27 -8.81 2.04
CA ALA A 202 -18.83 -8.83 2.33
C ALA A 202 -18.56 -8.99 3.85
N LEU A 203 -19.32 -8.31 4.70
CA LEU A 203 -19.19 -8.43 6.16
C LEU A 203 -19.63 -9.81 6.66
N THR A 204 -20.64 -10.46 6.04
CA THR A 204 -21.04 -11.82 6.44
C THR A 204 -19.94 -12.84 6.18
N MET A 205 -19.02 -12.59 5.24
CA MET A 205 -17.85 -13.45 5.05
C MET A 205 -16.95 -13.54 6.29
N LEU A 206 -17.03 -12.58 7.22
CA LEU A 206 -16.32 -12.66 8.50
C LEU A 206 -16.84 -13.77 9.42
N HIS A 207 -18.02 -14.33 9.17
CA HIS A 207 -18.52 -15.52 9.86
C HIS A 207 -17.85 -16.80 9.36
N GLU A 208 -17.29 -16.78 8.15
CA GLU A 208 -16.51 -17.90 7.61
C GLU A 208 -15.15 -17.97 8.31
N GLN A 209 -14.89 -19.03 9.06
CA GLN A 209 -13.69 -19.16 9.90
C GLN A 209 -12.39 -18.94 9.14
N ASN A 210 -12.26 -19.50 7.93
CA ASN A 210 -11.03 -19.33 7.14
C ASN A 210 -10.83 -17.89 6.69
N PHE A 211 -11.91 -17.20 6.29
CA PHE A 211 -11.83 -15.81 5.89
C PHE A 211 -11.51 -14.90 7.09
N LEU A 212 -12.13 -15.14 8.24
CA LEU A 212 -11.84 -14.40 9.48
C LEU A 212 -10.36 -14.54 9.89
N ILE A 213 -9.82 -15.76 9.85
CA ILE A 213 -8.41 -16.01 10.14
C ILE A 213 -7.51 -15.25 9.13
N PHE A 214 -7.85 -15.33 7.84
CA PHE A 214 -7.13 -14.61 6.80
C PHE A 214 -7.12 -13.09 7.05
N ILE A 215 -8.26 -12.48 7.34
CA ILE A 215 -8.39 -11.05 7.63
C ILE A 215 -7.58 -10.64 8.87
N ILE A 216 -7.73 -11.37 9.99
CA ILE A 216 -7.02 -11.04 11.24
C ILE A 216 -5.51 -11.15 11.05
N VAL A 217 -5.03 -12.23 10.45
CA VAL A 217 -3.59 -12.40 10.18
C VAL A 217 -3.08 -11.33 9.22
N SER A 218 -3.85 -11.02 8.17
CA SER A 218 -3.49 -9.96 7.22
C SER A 218 -3.41 -8.58 7.87
N MET A 219 -4.34 -8.28 8.78
CA MET A 219 -4.35 -7.03 9.55
C MET A 219 -3.12 -6.90 10.45
N VAL A 220 -2.78 -7.98 11.17
CA VAL A 220 -1.59 -8.00 12.04
C VAL A 220 -0.32 -7.86 11.21
N VAL A 221 -0.14 -8.67 10.16
CA VAL A 221 1.06 -8.65 9.31
C VAL A 221 1.23 -7.30 8.62
N ALA A 222 0.14 -6.72 8.08
CA ALA A 222 0.17 -5.37 7.51
C ALA A 222 0.55 -4.31 8.57
N GLY A 223 0.01 -4.42 9.78
CA GLY A 223 0.39 -3.54 10.89
C GLY A 223 1.86 -3.63 11.25
N LEU A 224 2.43 -4.85 11.29
CA LEU A 224 3.85 -5.07 11.57
C LEU A 224 4.78 -4.47 10.49
N MET A 225 4.29 -4.30 9.26
CA MET A 225 5.02 -3.59 8.20
C MET A 225 5.37 -2.13 8.59
N GLN A 226 4.66 -1.53 9.53
CA GLN A 226 4.96 -0.16 9.98
C GLN A 226 6.31 -0.04 10.69
N PHE A 227 6.82 -1.09 11.29
CA PHE A 227 8.20 -1.11 11.80
C PHE A 227 9.24 -0.87 10.71
N TYR A 228 8.96 -1.35 9.49
CA TYR A 228 9.80 -1.05 8.33
C TYR A 228 9.73 0.45 7.98
N PHE A 229 8.55 1.01 7.80
CA PHE A 229 8.40 2.40 7.37
C PHE A 229 8.88 3.41 8.42
N LEU A 230 8.64 3.17 9.69
CA LEU A 230 9.05 4.10 10.76
C LEU A 230 10.51 3.95 11.14
N GLY A 231 11.04 2.71 11.13
CA GLY A 231 12.33 2.42 11.75
C GLY A 231 13.50 2.23 10.78
N THR A 232 13.28 1.68 9.57
CA THR A 232 14.38 1.16 8.73
C THR A 232 15.39 2.23 8.33
N ALA A 233 14.97 3.42 7.92
CA ALA A 233 15.88 4.47 7.48
C ALA A 233 16.81 4.93 8.61
N HIS A 234 16.26 5.12 9.81
CA HIS A 234 17.03 5.49 11.01
C HIS A 234 17.95 4.35 11.46
N PHE A 235 17.45 3.13 11.48
CA PHE A 235 18.23 1.93 11.78
C PHE A 235 19.44 1.79 10.85
N MET A 236 19.26 1.95 9.55
CA MET A 236 20.35 1.90 8.58
C MET A 236 21.42 2.95 8.88
N HIS A 237 21.00 4.17 9.21
CA HIS A 237 21.92 5.24 9.60
C HIS A 237 22.72 4.85 10.84
N ASP A 238 22.07 4.37 11.90
CA ASP A 238 22.71 3.97 13.15
C ASP A 238 23.64 2.75 12.97
N MET A 239 23.35 1.89 11.99
CA MET A 239 24.24 0.80 11.58
C MET A 239 25.41 1.27 10.71
N GLY A 240 25.53 2.58 10.46
CA GLY A 240 26.63 3.21 9.72
C GLY A 240 26.52 3.08 8.21
N ILE A 241 25.31 2.93 7.67
CA ILE A 241 25.05 3.10 6.24
C ILE A 241 24.95 4.60 5.97
N PRO A 242 25.73 5.16 5.02
CA PRO A 242 25.72 6.59 4.76
C PRO A 242 24.32 7.12 4.41
N PRO A 243 23.88 8.28 4.96
CA PRO A 243 22.54 8.82 4.73
C PRO A 243 22.15 8.93 3.24
N LYS A 244 23.12 9.28 2.38
CA LYS A 244 22.93 9.34 0.92
C LYS A 244 22.67 8.00 0.26
N ALA A 245 23.07 6.89 0.88
CA ALA A 245 22.87 5.53 0.35
C ALA A 245 21.56 4.89 0.84
N VAL A 246 20.94 5.41 1.91
CA VAL A 246 19.74 4.86 2.50
C VAL A 246 18.57 4.81 1.49
N PRO A 247 18.22 5.88 0.76
CA PRO A 247 17.13 5.83 -0.21
C PRO A 247 17.35 4.78 -1.32
N ALA A 248 18.57 4.74 -1.88
CA ALA A 248 18.93 3.75 -2.90
C ALA A 248 18.89 2.31 -2.35
N SER A 249 19.31 2.11 -1.10
CA SER A 249 19.22 0.81 -0.44
C SER A 249 17.76 0.38 -0.27
N MET A 250 16.88 1.28 0.16
CA MET A 250 15.45 0.98 0.30
C MET A 250 14.76 0.74 -1.06
N ALA A 251 15.24 1.37 -2.14
CA ALA A 251 14.72 1.16 -3.49
C ALA A 251 14.91 -0.28 -4.00
N ILE A 252 15.84 -1.06 -3.42
CA ILE A 252 16.01 -2.50 -3.71
C ILE A 252 14.69 -3.27 -3.45
N ALA A 253 13.91 -2.85 -2.45
CA ALA A 253 12.60 -3.45 -2.18
C ALA A 253 11.67 -3.33 -3.38
N GLN A 254 11.63 -2.16 -4.03
CA GLN A 254 10.76 -1.91 -5.19
C GLN A 254 11.22 -2.72 -6.42
N ALA A 255 12.53 -2.84 -6.64
CA ALA A 255 13.06 -3.68 -7.70
C ALA A 255 12.71 -5.17 -7.48
N ALA A 256 12.91 -5.67 -6.26
CA ALA A 256 12.55 -7.04 -5.91
C ALA A 256 11.03 -7.27 -6.03
N GLN A 257 10.20 -6.29 -5.62
CA GLN A 257 8.76 -6.31 -5.78
C GLN A 257 8.36 -6.43 -7.26
N ALA A 258 8.95 -5.61 -8.14
CA ALA A 258 8.65 -5.65 -9.57
C ALA A 258 9.00 -7.01 -10.19
N VAL A 259 10.21 -7.52 -9.92
CA VAL A 259 10.67 -8.83 -10.41
C VAL A 259 9.77 -9.95 -9.90
N ALA A 260 9.46 -9.98 -8.61
CA ALA A 260 8.62 -11.01 -8.01
C ALA A 260 7.18 -10.97 -8.53
N THR A 261 6.62 -9.77 -8.71
CA THR A 261 5.28 -9.61 -9.26
C THR A 261 5.18 -10.19 -10.66
N PHE A 262 6.18 -9.94 -11.51
CA PHE A 262 6.16 -10.38 -12.90
C PHE A 262 6.47 -11.87 -13.07
N PHE A 263 7.52 -12.37 -12.39
CA PHE A 263 8.03 -13.71 -12.65
C PHE A 263 7.58 -14.77 -11.65
N ALA A 264 7.39 -14.38 -10.37
CA ALA A 264 7.21 -15.36 -9.31
C ALA A 264 5.76 -15.50 -8.82
N LEU A 265 4.97 -14.43 -8.80
CA LEU A 265 3.65 -14.43 -8.16
C LEU A 265 2.71 -15.45 -8.82
N ALA A 266 2.53 -15.38 -10.14
CA ALA A 266 1.66 -16.29 -10.87
C ALA A 266 2.13 -17.75 -10.73
N PHE A 267 3.43 -17.99 -10.84
CA PHE A 267 4.04 -19.32 -10.66
C PHE A 267 3.77 -19.89 -9.26
N LEU A 268 3.96 -19.10 -8.21
CA LEU A 268 3.73 -19.57 -6.84
C LEU A 268 2.25 -19.85 -6.57
N LEU A 269 1.35 -18.97 -7.07
CA LEU A 269 -0.09 -19.18 -6.93
C LEU A 269 -0.54 -20.47 -7.64
N ASP A 270 -0.01 -20.78 -8.82
CA ASP A 270 -0.30 -22.00 -9.57
C ASP A 270 0.25 -23.26 -8.87
N LYS A 271 1.53 -23.23 -8.44
CA LYS A 271 2.21 -24.42 -7.91
C LYS A 271 1.95 -24.70 -6.44
N LEU A 272 1.82 -23.67 -5.62
CA LEU A 272 1.74 -23.80 -4.17
C LEU A 272 0.37 -23.40 -3.62
N GLY A 273 -0.45 -22.68 -4.41
CA GLY A 273 -1.71 -22.13 -3.98
C GLY A 273 -1.56 -20.93 -3.03
N PHE A 274 -2.68 -20.35 -2.63
CA PHE A 274 -2.70 -19.11 -1.83
C PHE A 274 -2.10 -19.28 -0.45
N LYS A 275 -2.42 -20.38 0.25
CA LYS A 275 -1.93 -20.61 1.62
C LYS A 275 -0.41 -20.50 1.71
N TRP A 276 0.30 -21.25 0.90
CA TRP A 276 1.77 -21.30 0.95
C TRP A 276 2.41 -20.03 0.39
N THR A 277 1.80 -19.41 -0.63
CA THR A 277 2.27 -18.13 -1.16
C THR A 277 2.21 -17.02 -0.10
N LEU A 278 1.10 -16.91 0.63
CA LEU A 278 0.95 -15.96 1.75
C LEU A 278 1.97 -16.24 2.86
N MET A 279 2.22 -17.51 3.17
CA MET A 279 3.20 -17.88 4.18
C MET A 279 4.63 -17.55 3.78
N ILE A 280 5.00 -17.74 2.51
CA ILE A 280 6.30 -17.32 1.99
C ILE A 280 6.45 -15.79 2.13
N GLY A 281 5.40 -15.02 1.85
CA GLY A 281 5.40 -13.58 2.06
C GLY A 281 5.65 -13.18 3.51
N ALA A 282 4.93 -13.79 4.47
CA ALA A 282 5.14 -13.55 5.89
C ALA A 282 6.56 -13.98 6.35
N ALA A 283 7.06 -15.11 5.84
CA ALA A 283 8.42 -15.59 6.14
C ALA A 283 9.50 -14.63 5.60
N CYS A 284 9.29 -13.96 4.46
CA CYS A 284 10.20 -12.93 3.97
C CYS A 284 10.31 -11.74 4.94
N TRP A 285 9.18 -11.23 5.48
CA TRP A 285 9.24 -10.18 6.50
C TRP A 285 9.90 -10.66 7.78
N LEU A 286 9.59 -11.87 8.25
CA LEU A 286 10.25 -12.47 9.41
C LEU A 286 11.77 -12.54 9.22
N SER A 287 12.22 -13.01 8.07
CA SER A 287 13.64 -13.10 7.73
C SER A 287 14.32 -11.73 7.70
N MET A 288 13.65 -10.71 7.13
CA MET A 288 14.14 -9.34 7.13
C MET A 288 14.29 -8.80 8.56
N TYR A 289 13.28 -8.95 9.41
CA TYR A 289 13.37 -8.49 10.80
C TYR A 289 14.40 -9.26 11.61
N ALA A 290 14.58 -10.56 11.37
CA ALA A 290 15.64 -11.35 11.99
C ALA A 290 17.04 -10.84 11.62
N ILE A 291 17.25 -10.43 10.36
CA ILE A 291 18.49 -9.79 9.92
C ILE A 291 18.67 -8.44 10.64
N TYR A 292 17.62 -7.66 10.83
CA TYR A 292 17.67 -6.38 11.54
C TYR A 292 17.97 -6.57 13.04
N VAL A 293 17.42 -7.60 13.67
CA VAL A 293 17.75 -7.98 15.06
C VAL A 293 19.25 -8.30 15.20
N ARG A 294 19.85 -8.95 14.20
CA ARG A 294 21.28 -9.22 14.17
C ARG A 294 22.11 -7.94 13.97
N GLY A 295 21.64 -7.00 13.12
CA GLY A 295 22.26 -5.70 12.88
C GLY A 295 23.59 -5.73 12.11
N ARG A 296 24.09 -6.87 11.71
CA ARG A 296 25.36 -7.05 10.98
C ARG A 296 25.33 -8.26 10.09
N PRO A 297 26.10 -8.30 8.98
CA PRO A 297 26.89 -7.21 8.39
C PRO A 297 26.00 -6.20 7.63
N ARG A 298 26.51 -4.98 7.36
CA ARG A 298 25.76 -3.89 6.68
C ARG A 298 25.21 -4.29 5.31
N TRP A 299 25.99 -5.01 4.50
CA TRP A 299 25.56 -5.45 3.19
C TRP A 299 24.33 -6.36 3.25
N LEU A 300 24.20 -7.16 4.32
CA LEU A 300 23.05 -8.04 4.52
C LEU A 300 21.79 -7.23 4.88
N ILE A 301 21.93 -6.12 5.63
CA ILE A 301 20.83 -5.20 5.91
C ILE A 301 20.31 -4.56 4.61
N ILE A 302 21.24 -4.20 3.70
CA ILE A 302 20.90 -3.63 2.39
C ILE A 302 20.19 -4.67 1.53
N LEU A 303 20.72 -5.89 1.44
CA LEU A 303 20.07 -6.97 0.68
C LEU A 303 18.72 -7.39 1.27
N ALA A 304 18.56 -7.32 2.59
CA ALA A 304 17.30 -7.63 3.26
C ALA A 304 16.12 -6.75 2.81
N GLN A 305 16.40 -5.60 2.17
CA GLN A 305 15.34 -4.78 1.57
C GLN A 305 14.57 -5.54 0.49
N SER A 306 15.23 -6.43 -0.25
CA SER A 306 14.55 -7.27 -1.24
C SER A 306 13.46 -8.14 -0.61
N LEU A 307 13.68 -8.61 0.62
CA LEU A 307 12.69 -9.41 1.35
C LEU A 307 11.40 -8.63 1.64
N HIS A 308 11.49 -7.30 1.84
CA HIS A 308 10.29 -6.46 1.96
C HIS A 308 9.48 -6.46 0.66
N GLY A 309 10.14 -6.30 -0.48
CA GLY A 309 9.48 -6.36 -1.78
C GLY A 309 8.82 -7.71 -2.07
N LEU A 310 9.53 -8.81 -1.80
CA LEU A 310 9.00 -10.17 -1.93
C LEU A 310 7.79 -10.39 -1.02
N ALA A 311 7.90 -9.97 0.24
CA ALA A 311 6.84 -10.09 1.22
C ALA A 311 5.58 -9.34 0.80
N TYR A 312 5.74 -8.12 0.28
CA TYR A 312 4.61 -7.33 -0.22
C TYR A 312 3.87 -8.04 -1.36
N VAL A 313 4.60 -8.63 -2.32
CA VAL A 313 4.00 -9.37 -3.44
C VAL A 313 3.27 -10.62 -2.95
N PHE A 314 3.98 -11.46 -2.19
CA PHE A 314 3.47 -12.78 -1.84
C PHE A 314 2.45 -12.75 -0.69
N PHE A 315 2.33 -11.65 0.04
CA PHE A 315 1.33 -11.50 1.09
C PHE A 315 0.24 -10.48 0.72
N ILE A 316 0.60 -9.25 0.40
CA ILE A 316 -0.40 -8.20 0.16
C ILE A 316 -1.08 -8.39 -1.19
N ILE A 317 -0.32 -8.51 -2.30
CA ILE A 317 -0.92 -8.66 -3.65
C ILE A 317 -1.63 -10.01 -3.76
N ALA A 318 -1.00 -11.10 -3.31
CA ALA A 318 -1.65 -12.42 -3.30
C ALA A 318 -2.93 -12.43 -2.45
N GLY A 319 -2.96 -11.71 -1.32
CA GLY A 319 -4.15 -11.57 -0.49
C GLY A 319 -5.30 -10.82 -1.18
N GLN A 320 -5.00 -9.80 -1.98
CA GLN A 320 -5.99 -9.10 -2.79
C GLN A 320 -6.60 -10.01 -3.87
N ILE A 321 -5.77 -10.84 -4.51
CA ILE A 321 -6.24 -11.83 -5.50
C ILE A 321 -7.08 -12.92 -4.82
N LEU A 322 -6.71 -13.36 -3.60
CA LEU A 322 -7.51 -14.30 -2.83
C LEU A 322 -8.90 -13.75 -2.52
N ALA A 323 -8.99 -12.49 -2.09
CA ALA A 323 -10.27 -11.86 -1.81
C ALA A 323 -11.22 -11.86 -3.02
N GLU A 324 -10.67 -11.60 -4.21
CA GLU A 324 -11.43 -11.67 -5.47
C GLU A 324 -11.99 -13.07 -5.73
N LYS A 325 -11.20 -14.12 -5.49
CA LYS A 325 -11.62 -15.51 -5.71
C LYS A 325 -12.71 -15.98 -4.74
N LEU A 326 -12.77 -15.40 -3.54
CA LEU A 326 -13.72 -15.81 -2.50
C LEU A 326 -15.15 -15.33 -2.76
N ALA A 327 -15.33 -14.16 -3.37
CA ALA A 327 -16.65 -13.61 -3.65
C ALA A 327 -16.60 -12.70 -4.91
N PRO A 328 -16.50 -13.29 -6.11
CA PRO A 328 -16.33 -12.54 -7.35
C PRO A 328 -17.52 -11.65 -7.71
N GLU A 329 -18.73 -11.98 -7.23
CA GLU A 329 -19.96 -11.23 -7.46
C GLU A 329 -20.05 -9.91 -6.67
N ILE A 330 -19.22 -9.74 -5.63
CA ILE A 330 -19.14 -8.51 -4.80
C ILE A 330 -17.68 -8.02 -4.68
N ARG A 331 -16.94 -8.10 -5.79
CA ARG A 331 -15.48 -7.87 -5.78
C ARG A 331 -15.05 -6.52 -5.25
N SER A 332 -15.77 -5.44 -5.58
CA SER A 332 -15.47 -4.10 -5.07
C SER A 332 -15.61 -4.01 -3.56
N SER A 333 -16.67 -4.59 -3.00
CA SER A 333 -16.88 -4.64 -1.54
C SER A 333 -15.89 -5.57 -0.84
N MET A 334 -15.49 -6.69 -1.47
CA MET A 334 -14.45 -7.57 -0.93
C MET A 334 -13.08 -6.89 -0.93
N GLN A 335 -12.70 -6.21 -2.00
CA GLN A 335 -11.48 -5.42 -2.04
C GLN A 335 -11.52 -4.29 -1.01
N ALA A 336 -12.66 -3.59 -0.88
CA ALA A 336 -12.85 -2.55 0.13
C ALA A 336 -12.69 -3.09 1.56
N LEU A 337 -13.25 -4.26 1.87
CA LEU A 337 -13.11 -4.90 3.18
C LEU A 337 -11.65 -5.25 3.50
N ILE A 338 -10.94 -5.84 2.54
CA ILE A 338 -9.51 -6.14 2.69
C ILE A 338 -8.69 -4.86 2.91
N PHE A 339 -8.93 -3.81 2.12
CA PHE A 339 -8.23 -2.54 2.29
C PHE A 339 -8.57 -1.87 3.63
N ALA A 340 -9.83 -1.88 4.04
CA ALA A 340 -10.23 -1.34 5.34
C ALA A 340 -9.54 -2.08 6.49
N ALA A 341 -9.46 -3.42 6.42
CA ALA A 341 -8.82 -4.23 7.45
C ALA A 341 -7.29 -4.04 7.46
N THR A 342 -6.64 -4.13 6.30
CA THR A 342 -5.17 -4.14 6.21
C THR A 342 -4.58 -2.73 6.20
N VAL A 343 -4.96 -1.91 5.20
CA VAL A 343 -4.42 -0.56 5.01
C VAL A 343 -5.08 0.45 5.95
N GLY A 344 -6.35 0.23 6.30
CA GLY A 344 -7.05 1.04 7.30
C GLY A 344 -6.60 0.66 8.72
N VAL A 345 -7.29 -0.31 9.32
CA VAL A 345 -7.10 -0.69 10.73
C VAL A 345 -5.69 -1.22 10.98
N GLY A 346 -5.18 -2.11 10.13
CA GLY A 346 -3.86 -2.72 10.30
C GLY A 346 -2.73 -1.69 10.33
N LEU A 347 -2.65 -0.82 9.32
CA LEU A 347 -1.59 0.20 9.30
C LEU A 347 -1.82 1.27 10.39
N PHE A 348 -3.05 1.69 10.65
CA PHE A 348 -3.33 2.70 11.68
C PHE A 348 -2.87 2.21 13.07
N VAL A 349 -3.34 1.03 13.49
CA VAL A 349 -2.94 0.42 14.75
C VAL A 349 -1.44 0.10 14.77
N GLY A 350 -0.93 -0.46 13.66
CA GLY A 350 0.49 -0.80 13.53
C GLY A 350 1.42 0.40 13.64
N THR A 351 1.04 1.57 13.08
CA THR A 351 1.82 2.81 13.18
C THR A 351 1.96 3.26 14.63
N HIS A 352 0.84 3.29 15.36
CA HIS A 352 0.84 3.68 16.77
C HIS A 352 1.60 2.66 17.63
N PHE A 353 1.38 1.37 17.37
CA PHE A 353 2.08 0.29 18.06
C PHE A 353 3.59 0.35 17.84
N ALA A 354 4.05 0.52 16.59
CA ALA A 354 5.47 0.66 16.29
C ALA A 354 6.08 1.89 16.96
N GLY A 355 5.37 3.03 16.96
CA GLY A 355 5.78 4.22 17.67
C GLY A 355 5.96 4.01 19.17
N VAL A 356 4.98 3.38 19.82
CA VAL A 356 5.04 3.04 21.26
C VAL A 356 6.24 2.11 21.56
N VAL A 357 6.45 1.08 20.73
CA VAL A 357 7.59 0.15 20.90
C VAL A 357 8.92 0.87 20.71
N MET A 358 9.02 1.77 19.72
CA MET A 358 10.23 2.57 19.51
C MET A 358 10.53 3.48 20.71
N ASP A 359 9.52 4.14 21.26
CA ASP A 359 9.68 4.99 22.46
C ASP A 359 10.05 4.17 23.69
N LEU A 360 9.45 3.00 23.90
CA LEU A 360 9.73 2.09 25.01
C LEU A 360 11.19 1.59 25.01
N PHE A 361 11.73 1.33 23.82
CA PHE A 361 13.11 0.85 23.65
C PHE A 361 14.09 1.95 23.21
N LYS A 362 13.79 3.21 23.53
CA LYS A 362 14.72 4.33 23.42
C LYS A 362 15.38 4.63 24.79
N LYS A 363 16.72 4.67 24.83
CA LYS A 363 17.49 5.04 26.02
C LYS A 363 18.52 6.09 25.65
N GLU A 364 18.60 7.21 26.41
CA GLU A 364 19.60 8.26 26.22
C GLU A 364 19.76 8.67 24.74
N ASP A 365 18.63 8.93 24.05
CA ASP A 365 18.55 9.27 22.63
C ASP A 365 19.02 8.19 21.63
N LYS A 366 19.29 6.96 22.11
CA LYS A 366 19.62 5.82 21.25
C LYS A 366 18.49 4.78 21.21
N PHE A 367 18.19 4.31 20.02
CA PHE A 367 17.24 3.22 19.83
C PHE A 367 17.92 1.87 20.06
N LEU A 368 17.29 1.03 20.86
CA LEU A 368 17.70 -0.37 21.06
C LEU A 368 17.13 -1.25 19.92
N TRP A 369 17.62 -1.06 18.70
CA TRP A 369 17.10 -1.63 17.47
C TRP A 369 16.85 -3.14 17.55
N ARG A 370 17.73 -3.86 18.24
CA ARG A 370 17.58 -5.30 18.46
C ARG A 370 16.26 -5.65 19.15
N LEU A 371 15.87 -4.91 20.17
CA LEU A 371 14.63 -5.13 20.91
C LEU A 371 13.44 -4.65 20.09
N ILE A 372 13.56 -3.51 19.43
CA ILE A 372 12.50 -2.96 18.55
C ILE A 372 12.13 -3.95 17.47
N PHE A 373 13.09 -4.51 16.73
CA PHE A 373 12.80 -5.46 15.65
C PHE A 373 12.52 -6.89 16.12
N LEU A 374 12.85 -7.24 17.37
CA LEU A 374 12.44 -8.52 17.95
C LEU A 374 10.93 -8.61 18.11
N VAL A 375 10.24 -7.49 18.39
CA VAL A 375 8.77 -7.45 18.54
C VAL A 375 8.07 -7.92 17.25
N PRO A 376 8.29 -7.31 16.07
CA PRO A 376 7.68 -7.81 14.84
C PRO A 376 8.12 -9.22 14.47
N CYS A 377 9.34 -9.68 14.84
CA CYS A 377 9.74 -11.08 14.65
C CYS A 377 8.79 -12.03 15.40
N ILE A 378 8.60 -11.81 16.70
CA ILE A 378 7.78 -12.67 17.56
C ILE A 378 6.32 -12.70 17.06
N LEU A 379 5.76 -11.53 16.77
CA LEU A 379 4.38 -11.41 16.30
C LEU A 379 4.18 -12.00 14.90
N THR A 380 5.17 -11.90 14.01
CA THR A 380 5.12 -12.55 12.69
C THR A 380 5.17 -14.07 12.84
N ILE A 381 6.01 -14.62 13.73
CA ILE A 381 6.03 -16.06 14.03
C ILE A 381 4.66 -16.51 14.54
N ALA A 382 4.08 -15.80 15.49
CA ALA A 382 2.75 -16.13 16.01
C ALA A 382 1.68 -16.10 14.91
N SER A 383 1.72 -15.08 14.03
CA SER A 383 0.81 -14.96 12.88
C SER A 383 0.97 -16.12 11.89
N VAL A 384 2.20 -16.52 11.58
CA VAL A 384 2.50 -17.66 10.69
C VAL A 384 1.98 -18.96 11.30
N ILE A 385 2.25 -19.22 12.58
CA ILE A 385 1.76 -20.42 13.28
C ILE A 385 0.23 -20.45 13.28
N THR A 386 -0.42 -19.34 13.61
CA THR A 386 -1.89 -19.23 13.59
C THR A 386 -2.44 -19.56 12.20
N PHE A 387 -1.81 -19.02 11.14
CA PHE A 387 -2.25 -19.28 9.79
C PHE A 387 -2.05 -20.74 9.37
N ILE A 388 -0.92 -21.37 9.74
CA ILE A 388 -0.66 -22.81 9.46
C ILE A 388 -1.72 -23.68 10.10
N VAL A 389 -1.97 -23.47 11.41
CA VAL A 389 -2.81 -24.36 12.22
C VAL A 389 -4.30 -24.16 11.93
N CYS A 390 -4.72 -22.90 11.80
CA CYS A 390 -6.13 -22.54 11.77
C CYS A 390 -6.71 -22.36 10.37
N PHE A 391 -5.88 -21.96 9.38
CA PHE A 391 -6.36 -21.76 8.00
C PHE A 391 -6.39 -23.08 7.24
N ARG A 392 -7.59 -23.62 7.01
CA ARG A 392 -7.81 -24.95 6.41
C ARG A 392 -8.42 -24.93 5.01
N ALA A 393 -8.63 -23.75 4.42
CA ALA A 393 -9.20 -23.68 3.08
C ALA A 393 -8.31 -24.39 2.05
N LYS A 394 -8.89 -25.34 1.31
CA LYS A 394 -8.37 -25.88 0.06
C LYS A 394 -8.81 -24.90 -1.04
N LEU A 395 -7.96 -23.96 -1.41
CA LEU A 395 -8.19 -22.99 -2.46
C LEU A 395 -7.21 -23.19 -3.60
#